data_7e06ea6619c8be706705605eea2cc6cb
#
_entry.id   7e06ea6619c8be706705605eea2cc6cb
#
_cell.length_a   1.000
_cell.length_b   1.000
_cell.length_c   1.000
_cell.angle_alpha   90.00
_cell.angle_beta   90.00
_cell.angle_gamma   90.00
#
_symmetry.space_group_name_H-M   'P 1'
#
loop_
_entity.id
_entity.type
_entity.pdbx_description
1 polymer ?
#
loop_
_entity_poly.entity_id
_entity_poly.type
_entity_poly.pdbx_seq_one_letter_code
_entity_poly.pdbx_strand_id
1 'polypeptide(L)'
;MPQKKLLQKQGPSPQNEEQAPPEQTGEERRSEEIYHSGSVTTQGGRHKIHCLTIIGQVEGHYILPPQNKTTKYEHVIPQLVAIEEDQSIKGLLVILNTVGGDVEAGLAIAELLSGMKT
;
A
#
# COMPACT_ATOMS: atom_id res chain seq x y z
N MET A 1 33.16 -24.60 -62.10
CA MET A 1 33.66 -23.63 -61.10
C MET A 1 32.70 -23.60 -59.94
N PRO A 2 33.08 -24.06 -58.78
CA PRO A 2 32.15 -24.02 -57.65
C PRO A 2 32.09 -22.60 -57.08
N GLN A 3 30.87 -22.04 -57.06
CA GLN A 3 30.64 -20.75 -56.40
C GLN A 3 30.74 -20.93 -54.89
N LYS A 4 31.67 -20.24 -54.28
CA LYS A 4 31.75 -20.13 -52.82
C LYS A 4 30.54 -19.31 -52.34
N LYS A 5 29.57 -19.97 -51.66
CA LYS A 5 28.55 -19.28 -50.92
C LYS A 5 29.22 -18.52 -49.76
N LEU A 6 29.20 -17.19 -49.81
CA LEU A 6 29.52 -16.33 -48.68
C LEU A 6 28.44 -16.53 -47.61
N LEU A 7 28.78 -17.19 -46.55
CA LEU A 7 27.99 -17.22 -45.32
C LEU A 7 28.06 -15.80 -44.71
N GLN A 8 26.98 -15.00 -44.85
CA GLN A 8 26.81 -13.78 -44.07
C GLN A 8 26.61 -14.20 -42.61
N LYS A 9 27.63 -13.95 -41.80
CA LYS A 9 27.48 -13.97 -40.34
C LYS A 9 26.56 -12.82 -39.99
N GLN A 10 25.30 -13.14 -39.69
CA GLN A 10 24.43 -12.25 -38.94
C GLN A 10 25.05 -12.02 -37.56
N GLY A 11 25.48 -10.78 -37.31
CA GLY A 11 25.90 -10.40 -35.98
C GLY A 11 24.74 -10.52 -34.96
N PRO A 12 25.03 -10.66 -33.67
CA PRO A 12 23.98 -10.74 -32.65
C PRO A 12 23.10 -9.50 -32.74
N SER A 13 21.78 -9.73 -32.75
CA SER A 13 20.79 -8.66 -32.62
C SER A 13 21.07 -7.86 -31.33
N PRO A 14 20.92 -6.54 -31.33
CA PRO A 14 21.03 -5.80 -30.07
C PRO A 14 19.98 -6.34 -29.12
N GLN A 15 20.45 -6.96 -28.04
CA GLN A 15 19.59 -7.31 -26.92
C GLN A 15 19.05 -5.98 -26.40
N ASN A 16 17.72 -5.81 -26.42
CA ASN A 16 17.07 -4.80 -25.62
C ASN A 16 17.48 -5.07 -24.18
N GLU A 17 18.42 -4.29 -23.68
CA GLU A 17 18.61 -4.19 -22.25
C GLU A 17 17.33 -3.56 -21.74
N GLU A 18 16.43 -4.41 -21.25
CA GLU A 18 15.27 -4.02 -20.46
C GLU A 18 15.86 -3.36 -19.20
N GLN A 19 15.95 -2.04 -19.24
CA GLN A 19 16.41 -1.26 -18.09
C GLN A 19 15.45 -1.55 -16.95
N ALA A 20 15.98 -2.16 -15.89
CA ALA A 20 15.25 -2.34 -14.66
C ALA A 20 14.67 -0.98 -14.21
N PRO A 21 13.42 -0.93 -13.72
CA PRO A 21 12.85 0.32 -13.25
C PRO A 21 13.76 0.92 -12.15
N PRO A 22 13.90 2.26 -12.10
CA PRO A 22 14.76 2.90 -11.11
C PRO A 22 14.34 2.51 -9.69
N GLU A 23 15.29 2.19 -8.83
CA GLU A 23 15.02 1.90 -7.43
C GLU A 23 14.40 3.14 -6.77
N GLN A 24 13.20 2.97 -6.23
CA GLN A 24 12.51 4.03 -5.50
C GLN A 24 13.22 4.33 -4.17
N THR A 25 13.32 5.60 -3.84
CA THR A 25 13.84 6.03 -2.54
C THR A 25 12.89 5.61 -1.40
N GLY A 26 13.38 5.57 -0.17
CA GLY A 26 12.54 5.25 0.98
C GLY A 26 11.39 6.25 1.19
N GLU A 27 11.59 7.51 0.78
CA GLU A 27 10.56 8.56 0.85
C GLU A 27 9.48 8.38 -0.22
N GLU A 28 9.87 8.04 -1.44
CA GLU A 28 8.92 7.75 -2.52
C GLU A 28 8.03 6.55 -2.18
N ARG A 29 8.60 5.47 -1.64
CA ARG A 29 7.84 4.31 -1.18
C ARG A 29 6.84 4.65 -0.08
N ARG A 30 7.23 5.46 0.92
CA ARG A 30 6.32 5.91 1.98
C ARG A 30 5.19 6.78 1.44
N SER A 31 5.48 7.66 0.51
CA SER A 31 4.47 8.52 -0.13
C SER A 31 3.45 7.68 -0.89
N GLU A 32 3.89 6.65 -1.60
CA GLU A 32 3.00 5.71 -2.29
C GLU A 32 2.17 4.88 -1.32
N GLU A 33 2.75 4.39 -0.23
CA GLU A 33 2.02 3.66 0.81
C GLU A 33 0.90 4.51 1.41
N ILE A 34 1.19 5.76 1.75
CA ILE A 34 0.17 6.70 2.28
C ILE A 34 -0.92 6.94 1.23
N TYR A 35 -0.54 7.14 -0.01
CA TYR A 35 -1.49 7.42 -1.09
C TYR A 35 -2.42 6.23 -1.36
N HIS A 36 -1.89 5.00 -1.38
CA HIS A 36 -2.66 3.81 -1.74
C HIS A 36 -3.36 3.14 -0.56
N SER A 37 -2.75 3.10 0.61
CA SER A 37 -3.29 2.39 1.77
C SER A 37 -3.80 3.29 2.89
N GLY A 38 -3.47 4.57 2.85
CA GLY A 38 -3.80 5.51 3.92
C GLY A 38 -3.04 5.23 5.23
N SER A 39 -1.92 4.51 5.16
CA SER A 39 -1.16 4.15 6.34
C SER A 39 0.34 4.18 6.11
N VAL A 40 1.09 4.42 7.18
CA VAL A 40 2.55 4.38 7.17
C VAL A 40 3.07 4.02 8.55
N THR A 41 4.16 3.28 8.60
CA THR A 41 4.88 3.01 9.83
C THR A 41 6.12 3.89 9.90
N THR A 42 6.32 4.59 11.02
CA THR A 42 7.52 5.40 11.23
C THR A 42 8.73 4.51 11.43
N GLN A 43 9.87 4.93 10.88
CA GLN A 43 11.15 4.25 11.03
C GLN A 43 12.21 5.25 11.48
N GLY A 44 13.12 4.80 12.36
CA GLY A 44 14.26 5.61 12.82
C GLY A 44 14.02 6.42 14.09
N GLY A 45 12.83 6.37 14.69
CA GLY A 45 12.54 6.94 16.01
C GLY A 45 12.81 5.95 17.15
N ARG A 46 12.64 6.42 18.41
CA ARG A 46 12.72 5.55 19.59
C ARG A 46 11.64 4.47 19.62
N HIS A 47 10.50 4.78 19.03
CA HIS A 47 9.32 3.93 18.98
C HIS A 47 8.80 3.86 17.56
N LYS A 48 8.40 2.67 17.17
CA LYS A 48 7.73 2.43 15.91
C LYS A 48 6.24 2.73 16.08
N ILE A 49 5.77 3.76 15.41
CA ILE A 49 4.37 4.19 15.43
C ILE A 49 3.77 3.90 14.06
N HIS A 50 2.63 3.24 14.03
CA HIS A 50 1.85 3.10 12.82
C HIS A 50 0.81 4.23 12.75
N CYS A 51 0.77 4.91 11.62
CA CYS A 51 -0.20 5.95 11.34
C CYS A 51 -1.23 5.42 10.34
N LEU A 52 -2.49 5.39 10.74
CA LEU A 52 -3.63 4.97 9.92
C LEU A 52 -4.55 6.17 9.68
N THR A 53 -4.88 6.44 8.43
CA THR A 53 -5.84 7.49 8.08
C THR A 53 -7.18 6.90 7.69
N ILE A 54 -8.27 7.45 8.21
CA ILE A 54 -9.65 7.16 7.80
C ILE A 54 -10.20 8.45 7.20
N ILE A 55 -10.19 8.50 5.88
CA ILE A 55 -10.50 9.71 5.10
C ILE A 55 -11.68 9.44 4.16
N GLY A 56 -12.57 10.44 4.06
CA GLY A 56 -13.72 10.38 3.18
C GLY A 56 -14.79 9.46 3.71
N GLN A 57 -15.52 8.78 2.83
CA GLN A 57 -16.61 7.89 3.19
C GLN A 57 -16.08 6.50 3.56
N VAL A 58 -16.57 5.93 4.66
CA VAL A 58 -16.27 4.55 5.04
C VAL A 58 -17.06 3.60 4.17
N GLU A 59 -16.36 2.80 3.36
CA GLU A 59 -16.91 1.86 2.41
C GLU A 59 -16.98 0.45 3.02
N GLY A 60 -18.16 -0.15 3.01
CA GLY A 60 -18.39 -1.51 3.48
C GLY A 60 -18.55 -2.49 2.33
N HIS A 61 -19.76 -3.10 2.21
CA HIS A 61 -20.05 -4.11 1.19
C HIS A 61 -20.31 -3.53 -0.21
N TYR A 62 -20.70 -2.26 -0.30
CA TYR A 62 -21.00 -1.61 -1.56
C TYR A 62 -19.79 -0.88 -2.10
N ILE A 63 -19.51 -1.07 -3.38
CA ILE A 63 -18.45 -0.34 -4.08
C ILE A 63 -18.96 1.05 -4.43
N LEU A 64 -18.32 2.08 -3.93
CA LEU A 64 -18.61 3.46 -4.25
C LEU A 64 -17.94 3.89 -5.56
N PRO A 65 -18.47 4.93 -6.24
CA PRO A 65 -17.87 5.44 -7.46
C PRO A 65 -16.39 5.82 -7.26
N PRO A 66 -15.50 5.59 -8.25
CA PRO A 66 -14.06 5.83 -8.10
C PRO A 66 -13.67 7.28 -7.79
N GLN A 67 -14.53 8.25 -8.14
CA GLN A 67 -14.31 9.66 -7.85
C GLN A 67 -14.52 10.03 -6.38
N ASN A 68 -15.14 9.16 -5.58
CA ASN A 68 -15.34 9.41 -4.16
C ASN A 68 -14.08 9.07 -3.39
N LYS A 69 -13.71 9.94 -2.44
CA LYS A 69 -12.72 9.59 -1.41
C LYS A 69 -13.34 8.60 -0.46
N THR A 70 -12.72 7.43 -0.32
CA THR A 70 -13.22 6.35 0.53
C THR A 70 -12.11 5.72 1.36
N THR A 71 -12.48 5.17 2.52
CA THR A 71 -11.68 4.23 3.29
C THR A 71 -12.38 2.89 3.25
N LYS A 72 -11.69 1.87 2.76
CA LYS A 72 -12.26 0.53 2.57
C LYS A 72 -12.10 -0.30 3.84
N TYR A 73 -13.21 -0.82 4.35
CA TYR A 73 -13.23 -1.77 5.47
C TYR A 73 -12.30 -2.96 5.25
N GLU A 74 -12.34 -3.55 4.06
CA GLU A 74 -11.50 -4.69 3.68
C GLU A 74 -9.99 -4.41 3.69
N HIS A 75 -9.59 -3.13 3.63
CA HIS A 75 -8.20 -2.71 3.75
C HIS A 75 -7.82 -2.38 5.20
N VAL A 76 -8.72 -1.80 5.96
CA VAL A 76 -8.47 -1.36 7.35
C VAL A 76 -8.34 -2.55 8.30
N ILE A 77 -9.24 -3.50 8.23
CA ILE A 77 -9.28 -4.62 9.18
C ILE A 77 -7.99 -5.46 9.16
N PRO A 78 -7.48 -5.92 7.99
CA PRO A 78 -6.22 -6.66 7.96
C PRO A 78 -5.04 -5.85 8.47
N GLN A 79 -5.01 -4.54 8.25
CA GLN A 79 -3.97 -3.66 8.76
C GLN A 79 -3.99 -3.59 10.29
N LEU A 80 -5.16 -3.44 10.90
CA LEU A 80 -5.30 -3.42 12.37
C LEU A 80 -4.86 -4.74 13.00
N VAL A 81 -5.20 -5.87 12.38
CA VAL A 81 -4.72 -7.18 12.82
C VAL A 81 -3.19 -7.28 12.74
N ALA A 82 -2.62 -6.86 11.62
CA ALA A 82 -1.16 -6.89 11.43
C ALA A 82 -0.43 -5.99 12.43
N ILE A 83 -0.99 -4.83 12.76
CA ILE A 83 -0.44 -3.90 13.75
C ILE A 83 -0.47 -4.52 15.14
N GLU A 84 -1.58 -5.14 15.54
CA GLU A 84 -1.72 -5.78 16.86
C GLU A 84 -0.75 -6.96 17.04
N GLU A 85 -0.49 -7.71 15.97
CA GLU A 85 0.44 -8.85 15.99
C GLU A 85 1.92 -8.43 15.93
N ASP A 86 2.22 -7.21 15.52
CA ASP A 86 3.60 -6.71 15.41
C ASP A 86 4.04 -6.06 16.73
N GLN A 87 4.76 -6.83 17.54
CA GLN A 87 5.27 -6.36 18.84
C GLN A 87 6.26 -5.20 18.75
N SER A 88 6.82 -4.93 17.57
CA SER A 88 7.71 -3.78 17.37
C SER A 88 6.95 -2.46 17.28
N ILE A 89 5.68 -2.49 16.92
CA ILE A 89 4.80 -1.31 16.89
C ILE A 89 4.35 -0.97 18.30
N LYS A 90 4.71 0.21 18.77
CA LYS A 90 4.44 0.67 20.14
C LYS A 90 3.26 1.63 20.26
N GLY A 91 2.72 2.04 19.14
CA GLY A 91 1.56 2.92 19.14
C GLY A 91 0.88 2.95 17.78
N LEU A 92 -0.41 3.25 17.81
CA LEU A 92 -1.26 3.47 16.65
C LEU A 92 -1.82 4.88 16.73
N LEU A 93 -1.52 5.69 15.73
CA LEU A 93 -2.12 7.00 15.53
C LEU A 93 -3.21 6.89 14.47
N VAL A 94 -4.45 7.12 14.85
CA VAL A 94 -5.58 7.15 13.91
C VAL A 94 -5.95 8.58 13.60
N ILE A 95 -5.88 8.96 12.33
CA ILE A 95 -6.29 10.27 11.84
C ILE A 95 -7.65 10.13 11.18
N LEU A 96 -8.64 10.82 11.74
CA LEU A 96 -10.02 10.79 11.25
C LEU A 96 -10.34 12.07 10.48
N ASN A 97 -10.71 11.92 9.22
CA ASN A 97 -11.27 12.98 8.39
C ASN A 97 -12.36 12.37 7.50
N THR A 98 -13.46 12.02 8.12
CA THR A 98 -14.55 11.26 7.48
C THR A 98 -15.89 11.93 7.71
N VAL A 99 -16.78 11.76 6.75
CA VAL A 99 -18.20 12.14 6.85
C VAL A 99 -19.07 10.97 7.36
N GLY A 100 -18.46 9.83 7.70
CA GLY A 100 -19.15 8.60 8.04
C GLY A 100 -19.24 7.64 6.85
N GLY A 101 -20.27 6.83 6.79
CA GLY A 101 -20.48 5.86 5.71
C GLY A 101 -21.22 4.62 6.19
N ASP A 102 -20.73 3.44 5.81
CA ASP A 102 -21.31 2.17 6.23
C ASP A 102 -21.22 1.97 7.74
N VAL A 103 -22.37 1.82 8.38
CA VAL A 103 -22.48 1.70 9.85
C VAL A 103 -21.84 0.41 10.36
N GLU A 104 -22.06 -0.71 9.69
CA GLU A 104 -21.53 -2.01 10.09
C GLU A 104 -20.00 -2.01 10.00
N ALA A 105 -19.45 -1.47 8.90
CA ALA A 105 -18.01 -1.32 8.73
C ALA A 105 -17.40 -0.40 9.81
N GLY A 106 -18.02 0.73 10.09
CA GLY A 106 -17.59 1.66 11.12
C GLY A 106 -17.59 1.03 12.52
N LEU A 107 -18.64 0.31 12.88
CA LEU A 107 -18.74 -0.40 14.16
C LEU A 107 -17.70 -1.51 14.27
N ALA A 108 -17.44 -2.27 13.20
CA ALA A 108 -16.43 -3.33 13.22
C ALA A 108 -15.02 -2.76 13.43
N ILE A 109 -14.70 -1.65 12.76
CA ILE A 109 -13.42 -0.96 12.95
C ILE A 109 -13.30 -0.44 14.39
N ALA A 110 -14.32 0.19 14.91
CA ALA A 110 -14.33 0.72 16.27
C ALA A 110 -14.17 -0.39 17.33
N GLU A 111 -14.86 -1.50 17.15
CA GLU A 111 -14.77 -2.66 18.04
C GLU A 111 -13.35 -3.25 18.03
N LEU A 112 -12.75 -3.39 16.86
CA LEU A 112 -11.39 -3.90 16.76
C LEU A 112 -10.38 -2.95 17.43
N LEU A 113 -10.51 -1.64 17.19
CA LEU A 113 -9.66 -0.63 17.85
C LEU A 113 -9.80 -0.67 19.35
N SER A 114 -11.01 -0.85 19.90
CA SER A 114 -11.24 -0.88 21.33
C SER A 114 -10.64 -2.11 22.02
N GLY A 115 -10.45 -3.19 21.27
CA GLY A 115 -9.87 -4.43 21.77
C GLY A 115 -8.35 -4.52 21.66
N MET A 116 -7.71 -3.59 20.94
CA MET A 116 -6.26 -3.59 20.74
C MET A 116 -5.50 -3.28 22.03
N LYS A 117 -4.34 -3.91 22.18
CA LYS A 117 -3.41 -3.70 23.29
C LYS A 117 -2.28 -2.73 22.93
N THR A 118 -2.16 -2.45 21.67
CA THR A 118 -1.17 -1.50 21.14
C THR A 118 -1.45 -0.09 21.64
#